data_1b4ec0785bb548a90fa7ad516af5e180
#
_entry.id   1b4ec0785bb548a90fa7ad516af5e180
#
_cell.length_a   1.000
_cell.length_b   1.000
_cell.length_c   1.000
_cell.angle_alpha   90.00
_cell.angle_beta   90.00
_cell.angle_gamma   90.00
#
_symmetry.space_group_name_H-M   'P 1'
#
loop_
_entity.id
_entity.type
_entity.pdbx_description
1 polymer ?
#
loop_
_entity_poly.entity_id
_entity_poly.type
_entity_poly.pdbx_seq_one_letter_code
_entity_poly.pdbx_strand_id
1 'polypeptide(L)'
;MKNKPEDLPYFILGGGSNLLIRDGGIKGVVIKLNMPYFKQIVLKENELTCFAGLPNTFLKKFLPQNNIGGLEFLASIPGTIGGLVKTNAGCFSKSLSDVMLKASVMDKNGDVFEVEKEAFHFSYRSSDFNKDWIILSLTFKAEKSEKEQIIQILDEQAKYRKAHQPVG
;
A
#
# COMPACT_ATOMS: atom_id res chain seq x y z
N MET A 1 12.53 14.88 -9.17
CA MET A 1 11.47 15.37 -10.06
C MET A 1 11.81 16.72 -10.68
N LYS A 2 12.33 17.69 -9.93
CA LYS A 2 12.67 19.06 -10.40
C LYS A 2 13.55 19.13 -11.66
N ASN A 3 14.42 18.13 -11.88
CA ASN A 3 15.35 18.10 -13.02
C ASN A 3 14.91 17.13 -14.14
N LYS A 4 13.68 16.64 -14.10
CA LYS A 4 13.15 15.76 -15.16
C LYS A 4 12.79 16.62 -16.38
N PRO A 5 13.21 16.24 -17.63
CA PRO A 5 12.67 16.86 -18.83
C PRO A 5 11.14 16.78 -18.86
N GLU A 6 10.45 17.86 -19.26
CA GLU A 6 8.98 17.91 -19.21
C GLU A 6 8.34 16.77 -19.99
N ASP A 7 8.89 16.43 -21.14
CA ASP A 7 8.36 15.39 -22.05
C ASP A 7 8.72 13.96 -21.66
N LEU A 8 9.52 13.74 -20.61
CA LEU A 8 9.91 12.40 -20.22
C LEU A 8 8.83 11.77 -19.30
N PRO A 9 8.05 10.79 -19.79
CA PRO A 9 7.08 10.13 -18.96
C PRO A 9 7.75 9.31 -17.85
N TYR A 10 7.08 9.16 -16.72
CA TYR A 10 7.55 8.30 -15.63
C TYR A 10 6.43 7.38 -15.15
N PHE A 11 6.83 6.25 -14.60
CA PHE A 11 5.94 5.24 -14.05
C PHE A 11 6.44 4.80 -12.68
N ILE A 12 5.58 4.84 -11.67
CA ILE A 12 5.91 4.36 -10.32
C ILE A 12 5.57 2.89 -10.23
N LEU A 13 6.58 2.07 -9.98
CA LEU A 13 6.44 0.63 -9.84
C LEU A 13 6.52 0.21 -8.37
N GLY A 14 5.44 -0.37 -7.85
CA GLY A 14 5.42 -1.03 -6.56
C GLY A 14 5.99 -2.46 -6.63
N GLY A 15 5.24 -3.43 -6.11
CA GLY A 15 5.61 -4.86 -6.18
C GLY A 15 5.44 -5.51 -7.56
N GLY A 16 4.79 -4.85 -8.50
CA GLY A 16 4.50 -5.41 -9.84
C GLY A 16 3.37 -6.45 -9.85
N SER A 17 2.74 -6.73 -8.72
CA SER A 17 1.75 -7.81 -8.56
C SER A 17 0.40 -7.59 -9.29
N ASN A 18 0.17 -6.40 -9.83
CA ASN A 18 -1.04 -6.04 -10.58
C ASN A 18 -0.71 -5.41 -11.93
N LEU A 19 0.42 -5.81 -12.53
CA LEU A 19 0.88 -5.29 -13.81
C LEU A 19 1.14 -6.43 -14.79
N LEU A 20 0.70 -6.21 -16.02
CA LEU A 20 1.10 -6.98 -17.19
C LEU A 20 1.77 -6.02 -18.18
N ILE A 21 3.07 -6.15 -18.36
CA ILE A 21 3.85 -5.34 -19.28
C ILE A 21 3.99 -6.11 -20.59
N ARG A 22 3.56 -5.48 -21.69
CA ARG A 22 3.70 -6.07 -23.04
C ARG A 22 5.17 -6.02 -23.49
N ASP A 23 5.51 -6.77 -24.53
CA ASP A 23 6.89 -6.90 -25.06
C ASP A 23 7.55 -5.57 -25.42
N GLY A 24 6.77 -4.55 -25.82
CA GLY A 24 7.25 -3.20 -26.06
C GLY A 24 7.74 -2.42 -24.82
N GLY A 25 7.55 -3.00 -23.61
CA GLY A 25 7.99 -2.41 -22.35
C GLY A 25 7.26 -1.14 -21.96
N ILE A 26 7.85 -0.39 -21.04
CA ILE A 26 7.36 0.92 -20.58
C ILE A 26 8.25 2.01 -21.18
N LYS A 27 7.64 2.90 -21.96
CA LYS A 27 8.36 4.07 -22.52
C LYS A 27 8.51 5.12 -21.42
N GLY A 28 9.74 5.44 -21.02
CA GLY A 28 10.05 6.43 -19.99
C GLY A 28 10.87 5.90 -18.84
N VAL A 29 10.84 6.60 -17.71
CA VAL A 29 11.56 6.25 -16.50
C VAL A 29 10.66 5.42 -15.57
N VAL A 30 11.14 4.26 -15.14
CA VAL A 30 10.46 3.47 -14.11
C VAL A 30 11.13 3.74 -12.76
N ILE A 31 10.36 4.24 -11.80
CA ILE A 31 10.82 4.56 -10.44
C ILE A 31 10.28 3.52 -9.48
N LYS A 32 11.17 2.85 -8.76
CA LYS A 32 10.82 1.89 -7.72
C LYS A 32 11.29 2.38 -6.35
N LEU A 33 10.35 2.52 -5.41
CA LEU A 33 10.64 2.97 -4.05
C LEU A 33 11.14 1.80 -3.19
N ASN A 34 12.35 1.28 -3.47
CA ASN A 34 12.89 0.08 -2.82
C ASN A 34 14.05 0.35 -1.84
N MET A 35 14.44 1.60 -1.66
CA MET A 35 15.45 1.99 -0.68
C MET A 35 14.97 1.70 0.76
N PRO A 36 15.88 1.47 1.73
CA PRO A 36 15.52 1.21 3.13
C PRO A 36 14.58 2.25 3.73
N TYR A 37 14.75 3.52 3.38
CA TYR A 37 13.88 4.62 3.82
C TYR A 37 12.41 4.35 3.48
N PHE A 38 12.10 3.85 2.29
CA PHE A 38 10.73 3.57 1.84
C PHE A 38 10.14 2.25 2.36
N LYS A 39 10.88 1.52 3.21
CA LYS A 39 10.42 0.26 3.83
C LYS A 39 10.19 0.40 5.34
N GLN A 40 10.14 1.62 5.83
CA GLN A 40 9.92 1.89 7.24
C GLN A 40 8.46 1.69 7.64
N ILE A 41 8.27 1.45 8.92
CA ILE A 41 6.98 1.39 9.59
C ILE A 41 7.11 2.10 10.93
N VAL A 42 6.16 2.97 11.24
CA VAL A 42 6.17 3.79 12.45
C VAL A 42 4.81 3.68 13.11
N LEU A 43 4.79 3.26 14.36
CA LEU A 43 3.60 3.25 15.20
C LEU A 43 3.67 4.43 16.17
N LYS A 44 2.67 5.30 16.15
CA LYS A 44 2.50 6.39 17.11
C LYS A 44 1.06 6.34 17.62
N GLU A 45 0.89 6.13 18.93
CA GLU A 45 -0.43 6.02 19.54
C GLU A 45 -1.32 5.01 18.80
N ASN A 46 -2.36 5.50 18.13
CA ASN A 46 -3.33 4.70 17.38
C ASN A 46 -3.17 4.86 15.86
N GLU A 47 -2.02 5.35 15.40
CA GLU A 47 -1.71 5.52 13.97
C GLU A 47 -0.52 4.68 13.55
N LEU A 48 -0.70 3.88 12.52
CA LEU A 48 0.35 3.09 11.90
C LEU A 48 0.71 3.68 10.54
N THR A 49 1.88 4.31 10.46
CA THR A 49 2.41 4.84 9.19
C THR A 49 3.33 3.81 8.55
N CYS A 50 2.98 3.38 7.34
CA CYS A 50 3.76 2.45 6.53
C CYS A 50 4.26 3.15 5.27
N PHE A 51 5.57 3.08 5.00
CA PHE A 51 6.16 3.70 3.82
C PHE A 51 5.86 2.90 2.55
N ALA A 52 5.76 3.61 1.42
CA ALA A 52 5.18 3.10 0.18
C ALA A 52 5.88 1.87 -0.42
N GLY A 53 7.18 1.71 -0.21
CA GLY A 53 7.97 0.58 -0.69
C GLY A 53 7.93 -0.65 0.24
N LEU A 54 7.29 -0.55 1.41
CA LEU A 54 7.16 -1.67 2.34
C LEU A 54 6.31 -2.78 1.71
N PRO A 55 6.80 -4.04 1.64
CA PRO A 55 5.96 -5.16 1.22
C PRO A 55 4.80 -5.39 2.20
N ASN A 56 3.58 -5.54 1.68
CA ASN A 56 2.39 -5.76 2.51
C ASN A 56 2.53 -6.99 3.44
N THR A 57 3.22 -8.01 2.96
CA THR A 57 3.49 -9.24 3.73
C THR A 57 4.29 -9.01 5.02
N PHE A 58 5.00 -7.88 5.14
CA PHE A 58 5.71 -7.52 6.37
C PHE A 58 4.74 -7.34 7.56
N LEU A 59 3.52 -6.90 7.28
CA LEU A 59 2.46 -6.74 8.28
C LEU A 59 2.11 -8.05 8.98
N LYS A 60 2.26 -9.22 8.34
CA LYS A 60 2.01 -10.54 8.97
C LYS A 60 2.80 -10.75 10.27
N LYS A 61 4.03 -10.22 10.31
CA LYS A 61 4.89 -10.31 11.49
C LYS A 61 4.69 -9.11 12.41
N PHE A 62 4.56 -7.92 11.84
CA PHE A 62 4.51 -6.68 12.59
C PHE A 62 3.24 -6.54 13.43
N LEU A 63 2.07 -6.85 12.87
CA LEU A 63 0.78 -6.67 13.55
C LEU A 63 0.68 -7.47 14.85
N PRO A 64 0.93 -8.81 14.87
CA PRO A 64 0.87 -9.58 16.11
C PRO A 64 1.93 -9.17 17.14
N GLN A 65 3.12 -8.75 16.69
CA GLN A 65 4.19 -8.31 17.60
C GLN A 65 3.87 -7.00 18.32
N ASN A 66 2.95 -6.19 17.78
CA ASN A 66 2.57 -4.89 18.32
C ASN A 66 1.10 -4.83 18.78
N ASN A 67 0.41 -5.97 18.82
CA ASN A 67 -1.01 -6.08 19.21
C ASN A 67 -1.93 -5.15 18.42
N ILE A 68 -1.74 -5.08 17.09
CA ILE A 68 -2.51 -4.25 16.17
C ILE A 68 -3.42 -5.12 15.32
N GLY A 69 -4.73 -4.92 15.46
CA GLY A 69 -5.77 -5.56 14.65
C GLY A 69 -6.37 -4.62 13.60
N GLY A 70 -7.28 -5.19 12.80
CA GLY A 70 -8.03 -4.45 11.78
C GLY A 70 -7.32 -4.32 10.43
N LEU A 71 -6.02 -4.58 10.36
CA LEU A 71 -5.17 -4.44 9.16
C LEU A 71 -4.71 -5.78 8.56
N GLU A 72 -5.17 -6.92 9.09
CA GLU A 72 -4.71 -8.27 8.70
C GLU A 72 -4.95 -8.54 7.21
N PHE A 73 -6.04 -8.04 6.65
CA PHE A 73 -6.39 -8.23 5.25
C PHE A 73 -5.34 -7.59 4.30
N LEU A 74 -4.72 -6.47 4.68
CA LEU A 74 -3.65 -5.84 3.90
C LEU A 74 -2.44 -6.76 3.77
N ALA A 75 -2.10 -7.49 4.84
CA ALA A 75 -1.00 -8.45 4.87
C ALA A 75 -1.19 -9.61 3.88
N SER A 76 -2.42 -9.89 3.50
CA SER A 76 -2.79 -10.93 2.54
C SER A 76 -2.67 -10.48 1.07
N ILE A 77 -2.64 -9.17 0.80
CA ILE A 77 -2.59 -8.63 -0.56
C ILE A 77 -1.13 -8.60 -1.04
N PRO A 78 -0.78 -9.20 -2.19
CA PRO A 78 0.57 -9.11 -2.72
C PRO A 78 0.89 -7.68 -3.18
N GLY A 79 2.17 -7.29 -3.08
CA GLY A 79 2.63 -5.98 -3.49
C GLY A 79 3.20 -5.14 -2.36
N THR A 80 3.17 -3.83 -2.52
CA THR A 80 3.69 -2.84 -1.55
C THR A 80 2.60 -1.87 -1.11
N ILE A 81 2.81 -1.24 0.03
CA ILE A 81 1.86 -0.29 0.65
C ILE A 81 1.41 0.79 -0.35
N GLY A 82 2.33 1.45 -1.05
CA GLY A 82 1.97 2.49 -2.03
C GLY A 82 1.12 1.96 -3.20
N GLY A 83 1.25 0.67 -3.55
CA GLY A 83 0.45 0.05 -4.61
C GLY A 83 -1.02 -0.19 -4.25
N LEU A 84 -1.37 -0.17 -2.96
CA LEU A 84 -2.75 -0.41 -2.50
C LEU A 84 -3.72 0.68 -2.95
N VAL A 85 -3.24 1.93 -3.04
CA VAL A 85 -4.11 3.11 -3.29
C VAL A 85 -4.76 3.06 -4.65
N LYS A 86 -3.97 2.77 -5.69
CA LYS A 86 -4.42 2.84 -7.09
C LYS A 86 -5.69 2.02 -7.38
N THR A 87 -5.85 0.93 -6.67
CA THR A 87 -6.96 -0.02 -6.89
C THR A 87 -7.89 -0.12 -5.69
N ASN A 88 -7.81 0.81 -4.73
CA ASN A 88 -8.52 0.64 -3.46
C ASN A 88 -8.45 -0.83 -3.00
N ALA A 89 -7.21 -1.32 -2.86
CA ALA A 89 -6.97 -2.75 -2.71
C ALA A 89 -7.70 -3.34 -1.50
N GLY A 90 -8.38 -4.43 -1.71
CA GLY A 90 -9.17 -5.05 -0.66
C GLY A 90 -9.36 -6.55 -0.84
N CYS A 91 -9.68 -7.22 0.25
CA CYS A 91 -10.12 -8.62 0.33
C CYS A 91 -10.84 -8.85 1.65
N PHE A 92 -11.55 -9.99 1.77
CA PHE A 92 -12.29 -10.35 2.99
C PHE A 92 -13.28 -9.25 3.42
N SER A 93 -14.02 -8.69 2.45
CA SER A 93 -15.03 -7.63 2.64
C SER A 93 -14.49 -6.32 3.23
N LYS A 94 -13.17 -6.13 3.22
CA LYS A 94 -12.50 -4.88 3.61
C LYS A 94 -11.68 -4.33 2.45
N SER A 95 -11.51 -3.02 2.41
CA SER A 95 -10.71 -2.29 1.43
C SER A 95 -9.79 -1.28 2.10
N LEU A 96 -8.83 -0.73 1.36
CA LEU A 96 -7.92 0.29 1.85
C LEU A 96 -8.67 1.48 2.44
N SER A 97 -9.74 1.93 1.78
CA SER A 97 -10.55 3.07 2.20
C SER A 97 -11.23 2.90 3.57
N ASP A 98 -11.37 1.67 4.07
CA ASP A 98 -11.98 1.43 5.38
C ASP A 98 -11.02 1.73 6.54
N VAL A 99 -9.71 1.69 6.28
CA VAL A 99 -8.67 1.75 7.33
C VAL A 99 -7.66 2.88 7.14
N MET A 100 -7.58 3.46 5.94
CA MET A 100 -6.67 4.56 5.65
C MET A 100 -7.18 5.85 6.31
N LEU A 101 -6.27 6.60 6.92
CA LEU A 101 -6.51 7.95 7.44
C LEU A 101 -6.01 9.00 6.46
N LYS A 102 -4.74 8.92 6.09
CA LYS A 102 -4.08 9.90 5.22
C LYS A 102 -2.92 9.28 4.44
N ALA A 103 -2.46 10.00 3.43
CA ALA A 103 -1.26 9.69 2.66
C ALA A 103 -0.27 10.86 2.69
N SER A 104 1.03 10.56 2.78
CA SER A 104 2.07 11.52 2.40
C SER A 104 2.40 11.32 0.94
N VAL A 105 2.37 12.39 0.18
CA VAL A 105 2.59 12.37 -1.28
C VAL A 105 3.62 13.40 -1.70
N MET A 106 4.25 13.16 -2.83
CA MET A 106 5.13 14.12 -3.50
C MET A 106 4.56 14.46 -4.87
N ASP A 107 4.44 15.72 -5.19
CA ASP A 107 3.98 16.19 -6.49
C ASP A 107 5.09 16.21 -7.56
N LYS A 108 4.75 16.64 -8.77
CA LYS A 108 5.70 16.80 -9.89
C LYS A 108 6.81 17.83 -9.65
N ASN A 109 6.58 18.79 -8.75
CA ASN A 109 7.57 19.82 -8.39
C ASN A 109 8.55 19.31 -7.33
N GLY A 110 8.26 18.17 -6.69
CA GLY A 110 9.00 17.59 -5.60
C GLY A 110 8.57 18.13 -4.24
N ASP A 111 7.44 18.81 -4.16
CA ASP A 111 6.86 19.28 -2.91
C ASP A 111 6.13 18.12 -2.22
N VAL A 112 6.37 17.98 -0.91
CA VAL A 112 5.81 16.90 -0.10
C VAL A 112 4.74 17.46 0.82
N PHE A 113 3.56 16.81 0.83
CA PHE A 113 2.44 17.21 1.67
C PHE A 113 1.58 16.00 2.06
N GLU A 114 0.77 16.20 3.10
CA GLU A 114 -0.21 15.19 3.53
C GLU A 114 -1.56 15.44 2.85
N VAL A 115 -2.26 14.35 2.54
CA VAL A 115 -3.60 14.35 1.95
C VAL A 115 -4.46 13.42 2.78
N GLU A 116 -5.53 13.97 3.36
CA GLU A 116 -6.50 13.21 4.14
C GLU A 116 -7.32 12.29 3.24
N LYS A 117 -7.83 11.19 3.81
CA LYS A 117 -8.61 10.18 3.09
C LYS A 117 -9.79 10.80 2.32
N GLU A 118 -10.45 11.78 2.89
CA GLU A 118 -11.65 12.44 2.37
C GLU A 118 -11.40 13.17 1.04
N ALA A 119 -10.14 13.49 0.72
CA ALA A 119 -9.75 14.07 -0.56
C ALA A 119 -9.69 13.05 -1.70
N PHE A 120 -9.85 11.75 -1.40
CA PHE A 120 -9.85 10.67 -2.39
C PHE A 120 -11.26 10.10 -2.57
N HIS A 121 -11.68 9.91 -3.81
CA HIS A 121 -12.88 9.15 -4.12
C HIS A 121 -12.49 7.70 -4.39
N PHE A 122 -12.79 6.85 -3.42
CA PHE A 122 -12.59 5.42 -3.55
C PHE A 122 -13.87 4.71 -4.01
N SER A 123 -13.72 3.81 -4.97
CA SER A 123 -14.77 2.90 -5.40
C SER A 123 -14.24 1.48 -5.53
N TYR A 124 -15.10 0.54 -5.92
CA TYR A 124 -14.67 -0.85 -6.10
C TYR A 124 -13.53 -0.94 -7.13
N ARG A 125 -12.36 -1.41 -6.66
CA ARG A 125 -11.14 -1.56 -7.47
C ARG A 125 -10.67 -0.28 -8.16
N SER A 126 -11.00 0.89 -7.63
CA SER A 126 -10.63 2.18 -8.22
C SER A 126 -10.39 3.26 -7.15
N SER A 127 -9.53 4.19 -7.49
CA SER A 127 -9.39 5.47 -6.80
C SER A 127 -9.11 6.56 -7.82
N ASP A 128 -9.53 7.78 -7.53
CA ASP A 128 -9.21 8.98 -8.30
C ASP A 128 -7.86 9.60 -7.91
N PHE A 129 -6.99 8.80 -7.28
CA PHE A 129 -5.66 9.23 -6.89
C PHE A 129 -4.96 9.99 -8.04
N ASN A 130 -4.53 11.21 -7.76
CA ASN A 130 -3.87 12.05 -8.76
C ASN A 130 -2.63 11.32 -9.31
N LYS A 131 -2.64 11.04 -10.61
CA LYS A 131 -1.57 10.31 -11.31
C LYS A 131 -0.21 11.02 -11.29
N ASP A 132 -0.21 12.34 -11.04
CA ASP A 132 0.99 13.15 -10.97
C ASP A 132 1.64 13.13 -9.56
N TRP A 133 0.99 12.47 -8.60
CA TRP A 133 1.53 12.30 -7.25
C TRP A 133 2.24 10.96 -7.08
N ILE A 134 3.29 10.98 -6.28
CA ILE A 134 4.00 9.77 -5.83
C ILE A 134 3.66 9.56 -4.36
N ILE A 135 3.08 8.42 -4.01
CA ILE A 135 2.83 8.05 -2.62
C ILE A 135 4.16 7.74 -1.95
N LEU A 136 4.42 8.41 -0.83
CA LEU A 136 5.59 8.19 0.01
C LEU A 136 5.28 7.30 1.22
N SER A 137 4.11 7.49 1.84
CA SER A 137 3.60 6.65 2.93
C SER A 137 2.08 6.70 3.03
N LEU A 138 1.51 5.71 3.71
CA LEU A 138 0.11 5.68 4.13
C LEU A 138 0.04 5.57 5.64
N THR A 139 -0.89 6.29 6.24
CA THR A 139 -1.21 6.19 7.67
C THR A 139 -2.55 5.51 7.83
N PHE A 140 -2.59 4.50 8.68
CA PHE A 140 -3.75 3.68 8.99
C PHE A 140 -4.19 3.88 10.43
N LYS A 141 -5.48 3.71 10.69
CA LYS A 141 -5.98 3.55 12.05
C LYS A 141 -5.46 2.22 12.62
N ALA A 142 -4.77 2.28 13.75
CA ALA A 142 -4.30 1.11 14.48
C ALA A 142 -5.24 0.82 15.65
N GLU A 143 -5.90 -0.34 15.62
CA GLU A 143 -6.79 -0.78 16.68
C GLU A 143 -6.09 -1.82 17.55
N LYS A 144 -6.19 -1.70 18.87
CA LYS A 144 -5.63 -2.71 19.77
C LYS A 144 -6.39 -4.03 19.63
N SER A 145 -5.66 -5.13 19.56
CA SER A 145 -6.21 -6.48 19.49
C SER A 145 -5.27 -7.47 20.18
N GLU A 146 -5.80 -8.58 20.65
CA GLU A 146 -5.00 -9.65 21.21
C GLU A 146 -4.18 -10.35 20.14
N LYS A 147 -2.92 -10.66 20.47
CA LYS A 147 -1.96 -11.27 19.54
C LYS A 147 -2.49 -12.57 18.93
N GLU A 148 -3.09 -13.41 19.76
CA GLU A 148 -3.64 -14.71 19.37
C GLU A 148 -4.77 -14.56 18.35
N GLN A 149 -5.64 -13.57 18.53
CA GLN A 149 -6.72 -13.24 17.60
C GLN A 149 -6.19 -12.77 16.25
N ILE A 150 -5.17 -11.91 16.26
CA ILE A 150 -4.53 -11.44 15.03
C ILE A 150 -3.92 -12.60 14.25
N ILE A 151 -3.20 -13.50 14.95
CA ILE A 151 -2.59 -14.70 14.34
C ILE A 151 -3.67 -15.60 13.75
N GLN A 152 -4.75 -15.85 14.47
CA GLN A 152 -5.87 -16.66 13.99
C GLN A 152 -6.44 -16.09 12.67
N ILE A 153 -6.71 -14.78 12.62
CA ILE A 153 -7.25 -14.11 11.41
C ILE A 153 -6.27 -14.26 10.25
N LEU A 154 -4.98 -14.03 10.47
CA LEU A 154 -3.94 -14.17 9.43
C LEU A 154 -3.87 -15.59 8.86
N ASP A 155 -3.97 -16.61 9.74
CA ASP A 155 -3.93 -18.01 9.34
C ASP A 155 -5.19 -18.44 8.57
N GLU A 156 -6.36 -17.99 9.01
CA GLU A 156 -7.63 -18.22 8.30
C GLU A 156 -7.59 -17.61 6.90
N GLN A 157 -7.13 -16.38 6.77
CA GLN A 157 -6.96 -15.71 5.49
C GLN A 157 -5.96 -16.43 4.59
N ALA A 158 -4.84 -16.92 5.13
CA ALA A 158 -3.84 -17.67 4.39
C ALA A 158 -4.40 -19.01 3.88
N LYS A 159 -5.13 -19.76 4.73
CA LYS A 159 -5.80 -21.01 4.37
C LYS A 159 -6.85 -20.80 3.28
N TYR A 160 -7.68 -19.76 3.43
CA TYR A 160 -8.68 -19.42 2.42
C TYR A 160 -8.05 -19.15 1.05
N ARG A 161 -7.00 -18.33 1.00
CA ARG A 161 -6.31 -18.01 -0.26
C ARG A 161 -5.67 -19.24 -0.90
N LYS A 162 -5.03 -20.10 -0.10
CA LYS A 162 -4.44 -21.35 -0.60
C LYS A 162 -5.47 -22.28 -1.21
N ALA A 163 -6.71 -22.29 -0.66
CA ALA A 163 -7.77 -23.14 -1.16
C ALA A 163 -8.47 -22.61 -2.42
N HIS A 164 -8.49 -21.26 -2.62
CA HIS A 164 -9.31 -20.62 -3.66
C HIS A 164 -8.51 -19.86 -4.73
N GLN A 165 -7.18 -19.78 -4.60
CA GLN A 165 -6.34 -19.08 -5.58
C GLN A 165 -5.26 -20.02 -6.10
N PRO A 166 -4.91 -19.94 -7.41
CA PRO A 166 -3.79 -20.71 -7.96
C PRO A 166 -2.51 -20.37 -7.21
N VAL A 167 -1.76 -21.38 -6.83
CA VAL A 167 -0.41 -21.23 -6.29
C VAL A 167 0.51 -21.22 -7.51
N GLY A 168 1.10 -20.05 -7.81
CA GLY A 168 2.11 -19.91 -8.86
C GLY A 168 3.47 -20.38 -8.38
#